data_e35a0da1c9800e50d24369dc003b30c2
#
_entry.id   e35a0da1c9800e50d24369dc003b30c2
#
_cell.length_a   1.000
_cell.length_b   1.000
_cell.length_c   1.000
_cell.angle_alpha   90.00
_cell.angle_beta   90.00
_cell.angle_gamma   90.00
#
_symmetry.space_group_name_H-M   'P 1'
#
loop_
_entity.id
_entity.type
_entity.pdbx_description
1 polymer ?
#
loop_
_entity_poly.entity_id
_entity_poly.type
_entity_poly.pdbx_seq_one_letter_code
_entity_poly.pdbx_strand_id
1 'polypeptide(L)'
;MRLCEVSIILESQNLIEMEQDARGITVKDIMTKSVISVDSTITVNEAAKMMEDAKVGAVIVMENNTPVGIVTDRDFTVKIVAHAYQITTPVKQIMSSPLIATSPDETVLMAADLMHTRNIRKLPVIDNDQVVGIITSTDLVNQLAISTEDDIQKIYHESIIKVYKQYSPYN
;
A
#
# COMPACT_ATOMS: atom_id res chain seq x y z
N MET A 1 -47.75 -13.77 -3.68
CA MET A 1 -46.50 -14.52 -3.54
C MET A 1 -45.28 -13.84 -4.17
N ARG A 2 -45.39 -12.62 -4.74
CA ARG A 2 -44.26 -11.88 -5.36
C ARG A 2 -43.72 -10.69 -4.54
N LEU A 3 -44.40 -10.24 -3.53
CA LEU A 3 -43.95 -9.09 -2.71
C LEU A 3 -42.92 -9.45 -1.62
N CYS A 4 -42.89 -10.71 -1.21
CA CYS A 4 -41.98 -11.16 -0.15
C CYS A 4 -40.56 -11.41 -0.67
N GLU A 5 -40.41 -11.87 -1.92
CA GLU A 5 -39.10 -12.09 -2.54
C GLU A 5 -38.36 -10.78 -2.87
N VAL A 6 -39.08 -9.76 -3.30
CA VAL A 6 -38.52 -8.43 -3.57
C VAL A 6 -38.04 -7.74 -2.30
N SER A 7 -38.76 -7.92 -1.19
CA SER A 7 -38.36 -7.37 0.13
C SER A 7 -37.07 -8.01 0.65
N ILE A 8 -36.93 -9.32 0.51
CA ILE A 8 -35.74 -10.06 0.94
C ILE A 8 -34.50 -9.69 0.11
N ILE A 9 -34.69 -9.47 -1.20
CA ILE A 9 -33.59 -9.06 -2.10
C ILE A 9 -33.15 -7.63 -1.76
N LEU A 10 -34.06 -6.71 -1.49
CA LEU A 10 -33.75 -5.35 -1.10
C LEU A 10 -33.08 -5.27 0.29
N GLU A 11 -33.51 -6.09 1.24
CA GLU A 11 -32.86 -6.20 2.54
C GLU A 11 -31.46 -6.80 2.44
N SER A 12 -31.27 -7.82 1.60
CA SER A 12 -29.93 -8.41 1.38
C SER A 12 -29.00 -7.47 0.63
N GLN A 13 -29.48 -6.69 -0.33
CA GLN A 13 -28.68 -5.65 -1.00
C GLN A 13 -28.31 -4.52 -0.07
N ASN A 14 -29.25 -4.02 0.76
CA ASN A 14 -28.95 -3.03 1.77
C ASN A 14 -27.95 -3.52 2.82
N LEU A 15 -28.03 -4.79 3.24
CA LEU A 15 -27.05 -5.40 4.14
C LEU A 15 -25.66 -5.49 3.48
N ILE A 16 -25.57 -5.87 2.21
CA ILE A 16 -24.32 -5.92 1.46
C ILE A 16 -23.73 -4.51 1.27
N GLU A 17 -24.55 -3.51 0.96
CA GLU A 17 -24.12 -2.12 0.86
C GLU A 17 -23.68 -1.55 2.22
N MET A 18 -24.39 -1.87 3.30
CA MET A 18 -23.99 -1.51 4.67
C MET A 18 -22.70 -2.21 5.11
N GLU A 19 -22.48 -3.47 4.72
CA GLU A 19 -21.22 -4.18 4.99
C GLU A 19 -20.06 -3.68 4.11
N GLN A 20 -20.32 -3.15 2.91
CA GLN A 20 -19.31 -2.50 2.07
C GLN A 20 -18.98 -1.09 2.58
N ASP A 21 -19.98 -0.35 3.04
CA ASP A 21 -19.81 0.99 3.64
C ASP A 21 -19.12 0.91 5.02
N ALA A 22 -19.31 -0.22 5.74
CA ALA A 22 -18.63 -0.49 7.01
C ALA A 22 -17.15 -0.92 6.88
N ARG A 23 -16.68 -1.29 5.68
CA ARG A 23 -15.28 -1.70 5.45
C ARG A 23 -14.33 -0.53 5.26
N GLY A 24 -14.82 0.68 5.12
CA GLY A 24 -14.00 1.88 4.90
C GLY A 24 -13.25 1.86 3.56
N ILE A 25 -12.46 2.89 3.32
CA ILE A 25 -11.62 3.02 2.11
C ILE A 25 -10.49 2.01 2.19
N THR A 26 -10.32 1.21 1.14
CA THR A 26 -9.28 0.19 1.06
C THR A 26 -8.07 0.68 0.26
N VAL A 27 -6.95 -0.02 0.39
CA VAL A 27 -5.72 0.27 -0.32
C VAL A 27 -5.93 0.28 -1.83
N LYS A 28 -6.72 -0.66 -2.40
CA LYS A 28 -6.99 -0.75 -3.84
C LYS A 28 -7.71 0.46 -4.41
N ASP A 29 -8.46 1.19 -3.57
CA ASP A 29 -9.24 2.35 -3.98
C ASP A 29 -8.34 3.57 -4.25
N ILE A 30 -7.16 3.64 -3.60
CA ILE A 30 -6.27 4.80 -3.66
C ILE A 30 -4.85 4.48 -4.14
N MET A 31 -4.48 3.20 -4.29
CA MET A 31 -3.13 2.82 -4.73
C MET A 31 -2.85 3.23 -6.17
N THR A 32 -1.60 3.53 -6.47
CA THR A 32 -1.11 3.64 -7.84
C THR A 32 -0.86 2.25 -8.42
N LYS A 33 -1.53 1.90 -9.52
CA LYS A 33 -1.44 0.57 -10.16
C LYS A 33 -0.20 0.41 -11.04
N SER A 34 0.37 1.51 -11.53
CA SER A 34 1.57 1.49 -12.37
C SER A 34 2.81 1.37 -11.50
N VAL A 35 3.38 0.17 -11.42
CA VAL A 35 4.58 -0.14 -10.65
C VAL A 35 5.66 -0.65 -11.58
N ILE A 36 6.89 -0.19 -11.39
CA ILE A 36 8.06 -0.68 -12.11
C ILE A 36 8.78 -1.71 -11.26
N SER A 37 9.08 -2.84 -11.88
CA SER A 37 9.90 -3.89 -11.30
C SER A 37 11.22 -4.03 -12.06
N VAL A 38 12.30 -4.34 -11.35
CA VAL A 38 13.62 -4.50 -11.91
C VAL A 38 14.27 -5.77 -11.37
N ASP A 39 15.14 -6.39 -12.16
CA ASP A 39 15.93 -7.53 -11.68
C ASP A 39 16.96 -7.06 -10.63
N SER A 40 17.21 -7.88 -9.62
CA SER A 40 18.10 -7.58 -8.50
C SER A 40 19.56 -7.32 -8.91
N THR A 41 19.95 -7.77 -10.12
CA THR A 41 21.30 -7.66 -10.66
C THR A 41 21.57 -6.41 -11.45
N ILE A 42 20.54 -5.66 -11.87
CA ILE A 42 20.77 -4.41 -12.61
C ILE A 42 21.52 -3.40 -11.75
N THR A 43 22.20 -2.50 -12.42
CA THR A 43 22.99 -1.47 -11.72
C THR A 43 22.09 -0.36 -11.16
N VAL A 44 22.59 0.30 -10.15
CA VAL A 44 21.98 1.51 -9.58
C VAL A 44 21.72 2.57 -10.64
N ASN A 45 22.65 2.77 -11.59
CA ASN A 45 22.48 3.73 -12.67
C ASN A 45 21.32 3.37 -13.62
N GLU A 46 21.18 2.09 -13.97
CA GLU A 46 20.07 1.61 -14.80
C GLU A 46 18.73 1.81 -14.10
N ALA A 47 18.65 1.41 -12.82
CA ALA A 47 17.43 1.61 -12.03
C ALA A 47 17.05 3.09 -11.90
N ALA A 48 18.03 3.97 -11.67
CA ALA A 48 17.78 5.41 -11.58
C ALA A 48 17.22 5.99 -12.89
N LYS A 49 17.74 5.56 -14.05
CA LYS A 49 17.21 5.96 -15.36
C LYS A 49 15.78 5.47 -15.58
N MET A 50 15.50 4.21 -15.22
CA MET A 50 14.14 3.66 -15.32
C MET A 50 13.14 4.45 -14.44
N MET A 51 13.58 4.87 -13.24
CA MET A 51 12.75 5.70 -12.35
C MET A 51 12.52 7.10 -12.94
N GLU A 52 13.55 7.72 -13.55
CA GLU A 52 13.46 9.01 -14.22
C GLU A 52 12.49 8.96 -15.41
N ASP A 53 12.67 8.00 -16.30
CA ASP A 53 11.86 7.82 -17.52
C ASP A 53 10.37 7.60 -17.17
N ALA A 54 10.11 6.81 -16.14
CA ALA A 54 8.76 6.51 -15.68
C ALA A 54 8.19 7.53 -14.68
N LYS A 55 9.00 8.50 -14.25
CA LYS A 55 8.63 9.53 -13.25
C LYS A 55 8.12 8.93 -11.94
N VAL A 56 8.78 7.87 -11.46
CA VAL A 56 8.45 7.19 -10.20
C VAL A 56 9.57 7.35 -9.17
N GLY A 57 9.21 7.42 -7.90
CA GLY A 57 10.16 7.52 -6.79
C GLY A 57 10.49 6.18 -6.13
N ALA A 58 10.15 5.04 -6.75
CA ALA A 58 10.48 3.71 -6.25
C ALA A 58 10.39 2.65 -7.35
N VAL A 59 11.18 1.58 -7.22
CA VAL A 59 11.10 0.36 -8.04
C VAL A 59 11.10 -0.87 -7.15
N ILE A 60 10.36 -1.89 -7.55
CA ILE A 60 10.36 -3.19 -6.86
C ILE A 60 11.50 -4.03 -7.41
N VAL A 61 12.26 -4.63 -6.51
CA VAL A 61 13.36 -5.52 -6.88
C VAL A 61 12.87 -6.95 -6.88
N MET A 62 13.11 -7.64 -7.99
CA MET A 62 12.67 -9.02 -8.23
C MET A 62 13.87 -9.97 -8.26
N GLU A 63 13.69 -11.16 -7.70
CA GLU A 63 14.57 -12.32 -7.90
C GLU A 63 13.72 -13.53 -8.27
N ASN A 64 14.02 -14.19 -9.38
CA ASN A 64 13.27 -15.36 -9.85
C ASN A 64 11.74 -15.14 -9.86
N ASN A 65 11.28 -14.00 -10.39
CA ASN A 65 9.88 -13.56 -10.41
C ASN A 65 9.23 -13.34 -9.03
N THR A 66 10.02 -13.28 -7.97
CA THR A 66 9.54 -13.01 -6.61
C THR A 66 9.97 -11.60 -6.19
N PRO A 67 9.07 -10.76 -5.67
CA PRO A 67 9.43 -9.45 -5.14
C PRO A 67 10.18 -9.61 -3.80
N VAL A 68 11.46 -9.19 -3.78
CA VAL A 68 12.36 -9.38 -2.64
C VAL A 68 12.72 -8.10 -1.91
N GLY A 69 12.53 -6.94 -2.56
CA GLY A 69 12.90 -5.67 -1.96
C GLY A 69 12.34 -4.47 -2.73
N ILE A 70 12.63 -3.30 -2.22
CA ILE A 70 12.27 -2.01 -2.83
C ILE A 70 13.48 -1.08 -2.79
N VAL A 71 13.69 -0.33 -3.87
CA VAL A 71 14.65 0.77 -3.94
C VAL A 71 13.89 2.07 -4.16
N THR A 72 14.25 3.10 -3.42
CA THR A 72 13.61 4.41 -3.46
C THR A 72 14.62 5.52 -3.75
N ASP A 73 14.14 6.69 -4.11
CA ASP A 73 14.92 7.93 -4.23
C ASP A 73 15.80 8.22 -2.99
N ARG A 74 15.30 7.89 -1.79
CA ARG A 74 16.08 8.01 -0.56
C ARG A 74 17.28 7.05 -0.50
N ASP A 75 17.14 5.83 -1.01
CA ASP A 75 18.25 4.86 -1.03
C ASP A 75 19.39 5.36 -1.90
N PHE A 76 19.11 5.97 -3.05
CA PHE A 76 20.12 6.61 -3.89
C PHE A 76 20.83 7.74 -3.14
N THR A 77 20.08 8.63 -2.51
CA THR A 77 20.67 9.75 -1.76
C THR A 77 21.54 9.26 -0.62
N VAL A 78 21.09 8.29 0.17
CA VAL A 78 21.83 7.84 1.35
C VAL A 78 23.01 6.92 0.95
N LYS A 79 22.76 5.91 0.11
CA LYS A 79 23.76 4.88 -0.15
C LYS A 79 24.75 5.29 -1.24
N ILE A 80 24.27 5.93 -2.31
CA ILE A 80 25.14 6.33 -3.42
C ILE A 80 25.83 7.67 -3.09
N VAL A 81 25.09 8.69 -2.68
CA VAL A 81 25.70 10.01 -2.45
C VAL A 81 26.40 10.07 -1.11
N ALA A 82 25.74 9.73 0.01
CA ALA A 82 26.32 9.89 1.34
C ALA A 82 27.36 8.83 1.67
N HIS A 83 27.21 7.58 1.20
CA HIS A 83 28.14 6.47 1.47
C HIS A 83 29.07 6.15 0.30
N ALA A 84 28.99 6.93 -0.78
CA ALA A 84 29.88 6.83 -1.96
C ALA A 84 29.89 5.45 -2.62
N TYR A 85 28.75 4.75 -2.66
CA TYR A 85 28.65 3.52 -3.44
C TYR A 85 28.77 3.84 -4.94
N GLN A 86 29.33 2.93 -5.70
CA GLN A 86 29.49 3.12 -7.14
C GLN A 86 28.14 3.00 -7.85
N ILE A 87 27.92 3.79 -8.90
CA ILE A 87 26.71 3.72 -9.72
C ILE A 87 26.55 2.38 -10.47
N THR A 88 27.63 1.60 -10.56
CA THR A 88 27.64 0.24 -11.11
C THR A 88 27.27 -0.84 -10.08
N THR A 89 27.03 -0.45 -8.83
CA THR A 89 26.59 -1.37 -7.77
C THR A 89 25.24 -2.00 -8.15
N PRO A 90 25.06 -3.32 -8.01
CA PRO A 90 23.76 -3.97 -8.20
C PRO A 90 22.71 -3.47 -7.20
N VAL A 91 21.46 -3.28 -7.66
CA VAL A 91 20.38 -2.73 -6.82
C VAL A 91 20.10 -3.56 -5.57
N LYS A 92 20.36 -4.87 -5.59
CA LYS A 92 20.23 -5.75 -4.42
C LYS A 92 21.09 -5.33 -3.22
N GLN A 93 22.19 -4.62 -3.47
CA GLN A 93 23.06 -4.15 -2.38
C GLN A 93 22.54 -2.87 -1.72
N ILE A 94 21.65 -2.17 -2.40
CA ILE A 94 21.07 -0.91 -1.88
C ILE A 94 19.59 -1.00 -1.55
N MET A 95 18.90 -2.07 -1.96
CA MET A 95 17.47 -2.23 -1.67
C MET A 95 17.18 -2.34 -0.17
N SER A 96 15.98 -1.98 0.21
CA SER A 96 15.40 -2.33 1.51
C SER A 96 14.79 -3.73 1.40
N SER A 97 15.25 -4.67 2.23
CA SER A 97 14.82 -6.07 2.27
C SER A 97 14.81 -6.55 3.73
N PRO A 98 13.91 -7.47 4.16
CA PRO A 98 12.84 -8.05 3.34
C PRO A 98 11.78 -7.02 2.94
N LEU A 99 11.06 -7.29 1.85
CA LEU A 99 9.99 -6.42 1.36
C LEU A 99 8.84 -6.36 2.37
N ILE A 100 8.48 -5.16 2.81
CA ILE A 100 7.29 -4.90 3.60
C ILE A 100 6.20 -4.48 2.64
N ALA A 101 5.09 -5.20 2.61
CA ALA A 101 3.97 -5.01 1.69
C ALA A 101 2.63 -5.03 2.42
N THR A 102 1.57 -4.65 1.72
CA THR A 102 0.18 -4.73 2.19
C THR A 102 -0.69 -5.43 1.15
N SER A 103 -1.91 -5.80 1.52
CA SER A 103 -2.91 -6.37 0.62
C SER A 103 -3.80 -5.27 0.02
N PRO A 104 -4.35 -5.46 -1.19
CA PRO A 104 -5.30 -4.52 -1.79
C PRO A 104 -6.59 -4.32 -0.96
N ASP A 105 -7.02 -5.33 -0.22
CA ASP A 105 -8.24 -5.30 0.58
C ASP A 105 -8.03 -4.78 2.02
N GLU A 106 -6.79 -4.46 2.39
CA GLU A 106 -6.51 -3.79 3.66
C GLU A 106 -7.06 -2.36 3.66
N THR A 107 -7.43 -1.87 4.85
CA THR A 107 -7.87 -0.48 5.00
C THR A 107 -6.71 0.49 4.89
N VAL A 108 -6.97 1.71 4.41
CA VAL A 108 -5.96 2.78 4.35
C VAL A 108 -5.37 3.09 5.73
N LEU A 109 -6.15 2.89 6.78
CA LEU A 109 -5.70 3.09 8.16
C LEU A 109 -4.66 2.06 8.57
N MET A 110 -4.86 0.77 8.23
CA MET A 110 -3.86 -0.27 8.51
C MET A 110 -2.58 -0.05 7.70
N ALA A 111 -2.69 0.40 6.46
CA ALA A 111 -1.53 0.80 5.67
C ALA A 111 -0.78 1.98 6.30
N ALA A 112 -1.50 2.99 6.82
CA ALA A 112 -0.91 4.13 7.52
C ALA A 112 -0.19 3.70 8.82
N ASP A 113 -0.81 2.83 9.62
CA ASP A 113 -0.22 2.28 10.84
C ASP A 113 1.05 1.48 10.54
N LEU A 114 1.01 0.63 9.50
CA LEU A 114 2.18 -0.13 9.05
C LEU A 114 3.31 0.79 8.60
N MET A 115 3.00 1.85 7.82
CA MET A 115 3.99 2.86 7.43
C MET A 115 4.62 3.54 8.65
N HIS A 116 3.80 3.92 9.64
CA HIS A 116 4.25 4.56 10.86
C HIS A 116 5.15 3.61 11.69
N THR A 117 4.66 2.42 12.00
CA THR A 117 5.35 1.42 12.84
C THR A 117 6.69 0.99 12.23
N ARG A 118 6.77 0.89 10.90
CA ARG A 118 7.98 0.50 10.17
C ARG A 118 8.84 1.68 9.73
N ASN A 119 8.41 2.93 9.99
CA ASN A 119 9.07 4.16 9.57
C ASN A 119 9.35 4.20 8.05
N ILE A 120 8.37 3.76 7.25
CA ILE A 120 8.42 3.75 5.79
C ILE A 120 7.28 4.60 5.21
N ARG A 121 7.42 5.06 3.97
CA ARG A 121 6.45 5.96 3.32
C ARG A 121 5.86 5.39 2.04
N LYS A 122 6.26 4.18 1.67
CA LYS A 122 5.83 3.51 0.44
C LYS A 122 5.66 2.03 0.77
N LEU A 123 4.51 1.49 0.44
CA LEU A 123 4.17 0.08 0.61
C LEU A 123 3.78 -0.51 -0.74
N PRO A 124 4.52 -1.47 -1.26
CA PRO A 124 4.04 -2.31 -2.34
C PRO A 124 2.74 -3.00 -1.95
N VAL A 125 1.84 -3.12 -2.90
CA VAL A 125 0.57 -3.84 -2.73
C VAL A 125 0.70 -5.16 -3.46
N ILE A 126 0.54 -6.26 -2.73
CA ILE A 126 0.70 -7.63 -3.23
C ILE A 126 -0.64 -8.35 -3.13
N ASP A 127 -1.02 -8.98 -4.23
CA ASP A 127 -2.15 -9.88 -4.33
C ASP A 127 -1.71 -11.17 -5.03
N ASN A 128 -1.97 -12.34 -4.41
CA ASN A 128 -1.58 -13.65 -4.94
C ASN A 128 -0.12 -13.71 -5.42
N ASP A 129 0.82 -13.24 -4.57
CA ASP A 129 2.26 -13.17 -4.83
C ASP A 129 2.67 -12.22 -5.99
N GLN A 130 1.72 -11.44 -6.52
CA GLN A 130 1.99 -10.47 -7.58
C GLN A 130 1.90 -9.04 -7.04
N VAL A 131 2.83 -8.20 -7.46
CA VAL A 131 2.76 -6.76 -7.17
C VAL A 131 1.69 -6.14 -8.05
N VAL A 132 0.60 -5.68 -7.44
CA VAL A 132 -0.56 -5.08 -8.13
C VAL A 132 -0.62 -3.56 -8.03
N GLY A 133 0.21 -2.97 -7.16
CA GLY A 133 0.25 -1.53 -6.96
C GLY A 133 1.28 -1.10 -5.94
N ILE A 134 1.28 0.19 -5.66
CA ILE A 134 2.03 0.81 -4.57
C ILE A 134 1.16 1.89 -3.93
N ILE A 135 1.16 1.96 -2.61
CA ILE A 135 0.53 3.04 -1.84
C ILE A 135 1.61 3.84 -1.12
N THR A 136 1.47 5.15 -1.10
CA THR A 136 2.42 6.06 -0.46
C THR A 136 1.74 6.92 0.61
N SER A 137 2.54 7.52 1.50
CA SER A 137 2.03 8.50 2.46
C SER A 137 1.37 9.71 1.79
N THR A 138 1.75 10.05 0.56
CA THR A 138 1.11 11.12 -0.22
C THR A 138 -0.30 10.72 -0.65
N ASP A 139 -0.52 9.47 -1.02
CA ASP A 139 -1.85 8.97 -1.39
C ASP A 139 -2.80 9.04 -0.18
N LEU A 140 -2.30 8.69 1.02
CA LEU A 140 -3.06 8.83 2.26
C LEU A 140 -3.44 10.29 2.56
N VAL A 141 -2.51 11.22 2.39
CA VAL A 141 -2.77 12.66 2.59
C VAL A 141 -3.76 13.18 1.55
N ASN A 142 -3.61 12.81 0.28
CA ASN A 142 -4.53 13.20 -0.78
C ASN A 142 -5.94 12.67 -0.51
N GLN A 143 -6.07 11.43 -0.04
CA GLN A 143 -7.36 10.86 0.33
C GLN A 143 -8.03 11.64 1.46
N LEU A 144 -7.29 12.03 2.49
CA LEU A 144 -7.82 12.87 3.57
C LEU A 144 -8.29 14.25 3.07
N ALA A 145 -7.58 14.83 2.09
CA ALA A 145 -7.92 16.15 1.55
C ALA A 145 -9.23 16.15 0.73
N ILE A 146 -9.64 15.02 0.18
CA ILE A 146 -10.88 14.89 -0.60
C ILE A 146 -12.02 14.21 0.20
N SER A 147 -11.72 13.67 1.39
CA SER A 147 -12.71 13.02 2.25
C SER A 147 -13.66 14.06 2.85
N THR A 148 -14.93 13.72 2.92
CA THR A 148 -15.94 14.51 3.65
C THR A 148 -15.76 14.36 5.16
N GLU A 149 -16.40 15.24 5.93
CA GLU A 149 -16.39 15.15 7.40
C GLU A 149 -17.01 13.83 7.89
N ASP A 150 -18.00 13.31 7.19
CA ASP A 150 -18.62 12.00 7.45
C ASP A 150 -17.68 10.83 7.19
N ASP A 151 -16.87 10.88 6.13
CA ASP A 151 -15.86 9.85 5.83
C ASP A 151 -14.77 9.82 6.89
N ILE A 152 -14.32 10.99 7.35
CA ILE A 152 -13.34 11.12 8.42
C ILE A 152 -13.89 10.56 9.73
N GLN A 153 -15.15 10.82 10.04
CA GLN A 153 -15.83 10.27 11.23
C GLN A 153 -15.97 8.75 11.17
N LYS A 154 -16.29 8.18 10.00
CA LYS A 154 -16.32 6.73 9.78
C LYS A 154 -14.95 6.10 10.04
N ILE A 155 -13.88 6.62 9.44
CA ILE A 155 -12.49 6.16 9.62
C ILE A 155 -12.11 6.20 11.11
N TYR A 156 -12.49 7.26 11.81
CA TYR A 156 -12.21 7.42 13.24
C TYR A 156 -12.98 6.42 14.10
N HIS A 157 -14.26 6.20 13.79
CA HIS A 157 -15.13 5.27 14.52
C HIS A 157 -14.65 3.81 14.38
N GLU A 158 -14.31 3.38 13.18
CA GLU A 158 -13.76 2.04 12.93
C GLU A 158 -12.42 1.79 13.63
N SER A 159 -11.57 2.81 13.70
CA SER A 159 -10.30 2.77 14.42
C SER A 159 -10.51 2.49 15.91
N ILE A 160 -11.47 3.20 16.53
CA ILE A 160 -11.81 3.03 17.95
C ILE A 160 -12.38 1.64 18.20
N ILE A 161 -13.27 1.15 17.32
CA ILE A 161 -13.87 -0.19 17.48
C ILE A 161 -12.81 -1.29 17.36
N LYS A 162 -11.87 -1.19 16.39
CA LYS A 162 -10.76 -2.16 16.25
C LYS A 162 -9.85 -2.17 17.48
N VAL A 163 -9.46 -1.01 17.98
CA VAL A 163 -8.66 -0.89 19.19
C VAL A 163 -9.40 -1.49 20.39
N TYR A 164 -10.69 -1.17 20.56
CA TYR A 164 -11.49 -1.73 21.64
C TYR A 164 -11.62 -3.26 21.57
N LYS A 165 -11.82 -3.83 20.37
CA LYS A 165 -11.89 -5.30 20.19
C LYS A 165 -10.56 -5.98 20.48
N GLN A 166 -9.44 -5.33 20.16
CA GLN A 166 -8.11 -5.87 20.39
C GLN A 166 -7.70 -5.86 21.87
N TYR A 167 -8.23 -4.93 22.65
CA TYR A 167 -7.90 -4.77 24.07
C TYR A 167 -9.07 -5.11 25.01
N SER A 168 -10.18 -5.66 24.49
CA SER A 168 -11.29 -6.10 25.34
C SER A 168 -10.94 -7.39 26.10
N PRO A 169 -10.95 -7.38 27.43
CA PRO A 169 -10.68 -8.57 28.23
C PRO A 169 -11.85 -9.59 28.25
N TYR A 170 -12.91 -9.35 27.46
CA TYR A 170 -14.13 -10.16 27.44
C TYR A 170 -14.36 -10.85 26.07
N ASN A 171 -13.35 -11.49 25.53
CA ASN A 171 -13.49 -12.49 24.47
C ASN A 171 -13.19 -13.87 25.03
#